data_76e6065663708578f7bef3c9ef1de6f1
#
_entry.id   76e6065663708578f7bef3c9ef1de6f1
#
_cell.length_a   1.000
_cell.length_b   1.000
_cell.length_c   1.000
_cell.angle_alpha   90.00
_cell.angle_beta   90.00
_cell.angle_gamma   90.00
#
_symmetry.space_group_name_H-M   'P 1'
#
loop_
_entity.id
_entity.type
_entity.pdbx_description
1 polymer ?
#
loop_
_entity_poly.entity_id
_entity_poly.type
_entity_poly.pdbx_seq_one_letter_code
_entity_poly.pdbx_strand_id
1 'polypeptide(L)'
;MIKIINAKLADGSMVDVEIQNNLISKVSKASGSKSGEAIDATGKMLLPGLVDLHTHLREPGREDAETVLSGSTSAVAGGYTAISSMANTNPVADTAGVVEQIYRLGKDAGLCDVNPIGAVTKGIKGEQLAELGAMADSIAAVRIFSDDGNCVADPLIMRRALEYVKTYNGIIAQHAQEPRLTINAQMNEGSVSARIGLPGWPAIAEEAIIARDILLAEHVQSRLHICHVTTAGGVELIRWAKKRGIQGRQDD
;
A
#
# COMPACT_ATOMS: atom_id res chain seq x y z
N MET A 1 -13.40 14.07 26.10
CA MET A 1 -13.76 12.65 26.17
C MET A 1 -14.84 12.39 25.14
N ILE A 2 -14.67 11.41 24.26
CA ILE A 2 -15.69 10.99 23.27
C ILE A 2 -16.23 9.64 23.76
N LYS A 3 -17.54 9.46 23.66
CA LYS A 3 -18.19 8.19 23.99
C LYS A 3 -19.02 7.70 22.80
N ILE A 4 -18.80 6.45 22.40
CA ILE A 4 -19.60 5.75 21.38
C ILE A 4 -20.41 4.70 22.12
N ILE A 5 -21.73 4.70 21.94
CA ILE A 5 -22.63 3.76 22.63
C ILE A 5 -23.40 2.88 21.66
N ASN A 6 -23.79 1.68 22.13
CA ASN A 6 -24.59 0.72 21.38
C ASN A 6 -23.95 0.25 20.07
N ALA A 7 -22.62 0.24 19.98
CA ALA A 7 -21.90 -0.21 18.78
C ALA A 7 -21.87 -1.74 18.69
N LYS A 8 -22.05 -2.29 17.48
CA LYS A 8 -21.87 -3.71 17.22
C LYS A 8 -20.45 -3.97 16.71
N LEU A 9 -19.69 -4.88 17.32
CA LEU A 9 -18.40 -5.33 16.81
C LEU A 9 -18.57 -6.42 15.73
N ALA A 10 -17.47 -6.75 15.04
CA ALA A 10 -17.45 -7.76 13.99
C ALA A 10 -17.87 -9.16 14.47
N ASP A 11 -17.56 -9.50 15.72
CA ASP A 11 -17.98 -10.75 16.37
C ASP A 11 -19.45 -10.77 16.82
N GLY A 12 -20.18 -9.69 16.60
CA GLY A 12 -21.57 -9.52 16.96
C GLY A 12 -21.82 -8.98 18.37
N SER A 13 -20.79 -8.79 19.19
CA SER A 13 -20.93 -8.22 20.52
C SER A 13 -21.36 -6.75 20.47
N MET A 14 -22.18 -6.34 21.46
CA MET A 14 -22.65 -4.97 21.61
C MET A 14 -21.84 -4.27 22.69
N VAL A 15 -21.21 -3.16 22.37
CA VAL A 15 -20.29 -2.45 23.26
C VAL A 15 -20.54 -0.95 23.33
N ASP A 16 -20.11 -0.37 24.45
CA ASP A 16 -19.85 1.07 24.60
C ASP A 16 -18.33 1.28 24.64
N VAL A 17 -17.85 2.32 23.94
CA VAL A 17 -16.42 2.66 23.86
C VAL A 17 -16.21 4.08 24.35
N GLU A 18 -15.25 4.28 25.25
CA GLU A 18 -14.81 5.57 25.75
C GLU A 18 -13.43 5.90 25.20
N ILE A 19 -13.28 7.11 24.63
CA ILE A 19 -12.04 7.61 24.06
C ILE A 19 -11.61 8.84 24.86
N GLN A 20 -10.39 8.81 25.36
CA GLN A 20 -9.77 9.90 26.11
C GLN A 20 -8.33 10.11 25.64
N ASN A 21 -7.95 11.36 25.38
CA ASN A 21 -6.61 11.70 24.88
C ASN A 21 -6.22 10.91 23.62
N ASN A 22 -7.15 10.76 22.67
CA ASN A 22 -7.00 10.02 21.41
C ASN A 22 -6.71 8.51 21.56
N LEU A 23 -6.97 7.95 22.74
CA LEU A 23 -6.81 6.52 23.03
C LEU A 23 -8.14 5.93 23.51
N ILE A 24 -8.38 4.66 23.14
CA ILE A 24 -9.49 3.89 23.69
C ILE A 24 -9.17 3.63 25.16
N SER A 25 -9.89 4.31 26.06
CA SER A 25 -9.69 4.19 27.50
C SER A 25 -10.50 3.07 28.13
N LYS A 26 -11.64 2.72 27.51
CA LYS A 26 -12.52 1.66 28.01
C LYS A 26 -13.39 1.08 26.92
N VAL A 27 -13.57 -0.23 26.95
CA VAL A 27 -14.58 -0.98 26.20
C VAL A 27 -15.41 -1.74 27.20
N SER A 28 -16.73 -1.58 27.17
CA SER A 28 -17.68 -2.25 28.11
C SER A 28 -18.88 -2.76 27.34
N LYS A 29 -19.63 -3.68 27.96
CA LYS A 29 -20.90 -4.15 27.40
C LYS A 29 -21.86 -2.97 27.23
N ALA A 30 -22.58 -2.93 26.10
CA ALA A 30 -23.52 -1.86 25.82
C ALA A 30 -24.52 -1.69 26.95
N SER A 31 -24.65 -0.48 27.47
CA SER A 31 -25.51 -0.15 28.59
C SER A 31 -26.97 0.09 28.19
N GLY A 32 -27.23 0.25 26.88
CA GLY A 32 -28.53 0.65 26.35
C GLY A 32 -28.92 2.10 26.71
N SER A 33 -28.03 2.85 27.37
CA SER A 33 -28.26 4.20 27.83
C SER A 33 -28.12 5.21 26.70
N LYS A 34 -29.08 6.14 26.57
CA LYS A 34 -28.95 7.35 25.73
C LYS A 34 -28.39 8.46 26.60
N SER A 35 -27.12 8.67 26.66
CA SER A 35 -26.46 9.75 27.39
C SER A 35 -26.13 10.93 26.46
N GLY A 36 -26.41 12.16 26.88
CA GLY A 36 -26.56 13.37 26.07
C GLY A 36 -25.42 13.81 25.16
N GLU A 37 -24.16 13.43 25.38
CA GLU A 37 -23.02 13.80 24.51
C GLU A 37 -22.34 12.57 23.88
N ALA A 38 -23.05 11.46 23.71
CA ALA A 38 -22.51 10.24 23.14
C ALA A 38 -22.93 10.10 21.67
N ILE A 39 -22.02 9.52 20.86
CA ILE A 39 -22.34 9.07 19.51
C ILE A 39 -23.16 7.78 19.64
N ASP A 40 -24.44 7.81 19.32
CA ASP A 40 -25.29 6.60 19.30
C ASP A 40 -25.01 5.81 18.00
N ALA A 41 -24.38 4.65 18.15
CA ALA A 41 -24.06 3.73 17.07
C ALA A 41 -25.08 2.58 16.93
N THR A 42 -26.32 2.75 17.47
CA THR A 42 -27.36 1.75 17.30
C THR A 42 -27.57 1.38 15.83
N GLY A 43 -27.49 0.08 15.52
CA GLY A 43 -27.60 -0.44 14.16
C GLY A 43 -26.35 -0.28 13.29
N LYS A 44 -25.27 0.28 13.84
CA LYS A 44 -23.99 0.46 13.15
C LYS A 44 -22.95 -0.54 13.68
N MET A 45 -22.02 -0.90 12.80
CA MET A 45 -20.86 -1.72 13.15
C MET A 45 -19.66 -0.80 13.43
N LEU A 46 -18.96 -1.05 14.53
CA LEU A 46 -17.71 -0.40 14.87
C LEU A 46 -16.57 -1.30 14.39
N LEU A 47 -15.74 -0.78 13.52
CA LEU A 47 -14.59 -1.45 12.93
C LEU A 47 -13.33 -0.62 13.19
N PRO A 48 -12.13 -1.22 13.12
CA PRO A 48 -10.90 -0.47 12.97
C PRO A 48 -10.99 0.42 11.73
N GLY A 49 -10.32 1.58 11.74
CA GLY A 49 -10.20 2.42 10.56
C GLY A 49 -9.57 1.66 9.41
N LEU A 50 -10.03 1.93 8.18
CA LEU A 50 -9.47 1.31 6.99
C LEU A 50 -8.06 1.85 6.70
N VAL A 51 -7.23 1.02 6.11
CA VAL A 51 -5.87 1.37 5.66
C VAL A 51 -5.74 1.04 4.19
N ASP A 52 -5.30 2.00 3.38
CA ASP A 52 -4.99 1.77 1.97
C ASP A 52 -3.47 1.82 1.76
N LEU A 53 -2.91 0.72 1.33
CA LEU A 53 -1.47 0.58 1.10
C LEU A 53 -1.03 1.05 -0.30
N HIS A 54 -1.98 1.50 -1.15
CA HIS A 54 -1.68 1.81 -2.55
C HIS A 54 -2.59 2.92 -3.09
N THR A 55 -2.16 4.17 -2.96
CA THR A 55 -2.89 5.33 -3.48
C THR A 55 -1.98 6.23 -4.34
N HIS A 56 -2.59 6.99 -5.25
CA HIS A 56 -1.89 7.94 -6.10
C HIS A 56 -2.36 9.35 -5.81
N LEU A 57 -1.70 10.04 -4.88
CA LEU A 57 -2.06 11.41 -4.48
C LEU A 57 -1.59 12.48 -5.47
N ARG A 58 -0.74 12.11 -6.45
CA ARG A 58 -0.28 12.96 -7.56
C ARG A 58 0.51 14.21 -7.19
N GLU A 59 0.52 14.61 -5.95
CA GLU A 59 1.31 15.72 -5.42
C GLU A 59 2.59 15.20 -4.75
N PRO A 60 3.77 15.75 -5.11
CA PRO A 60 3.98 16.89 -6.00
C PRO A 60 3.89 16.57 -7.50
N GLY A 61 3.54 17.61 -8.30
CA GLY A 61 3.76 17.68 -9.73
C GLY A 61 2.56 17.39 -10.64
N ARG A 62 1.44 16.93 -10.09
CA ARG A 62 0.17 16.70 -10.81
C ARG A 62 -1.03 17.10 -9.94
N GLU A 63 -0.92 18.23 -9.30
CA GLU A 63 -1.94 18.83 -8.43
C GLU A 63 -3.25 19.13 -9.17
N ASP A 64 -3.19 19.20 -10.50
CA ASP A 64 -4.34 19.28 -11.39
C ASP A 64 -5.25 18.04 -11.31
N ALA A 65 -4.68 16.88 -11.02
CA ALA A 65 -5.41 15.62 -10.95
C ALA A 65 -5.81 15.27 -9.51
N GLU A 66 -4.90 15.40 -8.55
CA GLU A 66 -5.12 15.10 -7.14
C GLU A 66 -4.09 15.83 -6.27
N THR A 67 -4.50 16.26 -5.08
CA THR A 67 -3.59 16.78 -4.05
C THR A 67 -3.59 15.86 -2.82
N VAL A 68 -2.59 16.00 -1.97
CA VAL A 68 -2.57 15.28 -0.68
C VAL A 68 -3.81 15.62 0.15
N LEU A 69 -4.23 16.90 0.13
CA LEU A 69 -5.43 17.34 0.85
C LEU A 69 -6.71 16.73 0.28
N SER A 70 -6.91 16.76 -1.06
CA SER A 70 -8.14 16.23 -1.67
C SER A 70 -8.24 14.71 -1.53
N GLY A 71 -7.13 13.98 -1.74
CA GLY A 71 -7.07 12.54 -1.55
C GLY A 71 -7.30 12.14 -0.09
N SER A 72 -6.71 12.86 0.87
CA SER A 72 -6.95 12.64 2.30
C SER A 72 -8.42 12.91 2.68
N THR A 73 -9.05 13.93 2.08
CA THR A 73 -10.48 14.23 2.30
C THR A 73 -11.35 13.07 1.81
N SER A 74 -11.07 12.55 0.61
CA SER A 74 -11.76 11.38 0.06
C SER A 74 -11.56 10.13 0.93
N ALA A 75 -10.32 9.91 1.40
CA ALA A 75 -9.98 8.78 2.26
C ALA A 75 -10.79 8.79 3.56
N VAL A 76 -10.81 9.92 4.27
CA VAL A 76 -11.57 10.04 5.54
C VAL A 76 -13.07 9.88 5.30
N ALA A 77 -13.61 10.45 4.22
CA ALA A 77 -15.00 10.25 3.85
C ALA A 77 -15.36 8.78 3.60
N GLY A 78 -14.38 7.99 3.11
CA GLY A 78 -14.48 6.54 2.93
C GLY A 78 -14.20 5.70 4.19
N GLY A 79 -13.83 6.34 5.31
CA GLY A 79 -13.50 5.63 6.57
C GLY A 79 -12.04 5.17 6.68
N TYR A 80 -11.15 5.66 5.82
CA TYR A 80 -9.71 5.39 5.91
C TYR A 80 -9.05 6.29 6.93
N THR A 81 -8.22 5.71 7.78
CA THR A 81 -7.42 6.42 8.79
C THR A 81 -5.95 6.53 8.42
N ALA A 82 -5.51 5.73 7.45
CA ALA A 82 -4.17 5.80 6.88
C ALA A 82 -4.19 5.43 5.40
N ILE A 83 -3.37 6.12 4.62
CA ILE A 83 -3.16 5.85 3.18
C ILE A 83 -1.67 5.91 2.86
N SER A 84 -1.23 5.15 1.86
CA SER A 84 0.16 5.14 1.38
C SER A 84 0.23 5.70 -0.03
N SER A 85 0.99 6.80 -0.21
CA SER A 85 1.16 7.47 -1.50
C SER A 85 2.28 6.84 -2.30
N MET A 86 1.97 6.35 -3.51
CA MET A 86 2.94 5.79 -4.44
C MET A 86 3.98 6.78 -4.92
N ALA A 87 5.16 6.24 -5.31
CA ALA A 87 6.35 7.03 -5.61
C ALA A 87 6.31 7.77 -6.95
N ASN A 88 5.34 7.49 -7.83
CA ASN A 88 5.25 8.04 -9.18
C ASN A 88 4.70 9.47 -9.24
N THR A 89 5.23 10.32 -8.39
CA THR A 89 5.04 11.78 -8.38
C THR A 89 6.01 12.48 -9.35
N ASN A 90 5.97 13.80 -9.46
CA ASN A 90 6.90 14.59 -10.26
C ASN A 90 7.40 15.82 -9.47
N PRO A 91 8.66 15.81 -8.96
CA PRO A 91 9.65 14.75 -9.13
C PRO A 91 9.23 13.44 -8.47
N VAL A 92 9.80 12.32 -8.97
CA VAL A 92 9.63 11.00 -8.38
C VAL A 92 10.09 10.99 -6.93
N ALA A 93 9.39 10.26 -6.07
CA ALA A 93 9.73 10.11 -4.65
C ALA A 93 10.91 9.13 -4.46
N ASP A 94 12.07 9.44 -5.03
CA ASP A 94 13.30 8.62 -5.03
C ASP A 94 14.42 9.18 -4.13
N THR A 95 14.14 10.29 -3.41
CA THR A 95 15.04 10.94 -2.47
C THR A 95 14.33 11.29 -1.15
N ALA A 96 15.10 11.51 -0.09
CA ALA A 96 14.57 11.93 1.21
C ALA A 96 13.72 13.22 1.12
N GLY A 97 14.15 14.21 0.33
CA GLY A 97 13.46 15.50 0.23
C GLY A 97 12.03 15.38 -0.30
N VAL A 98 11.79 14.53 -1.29
CA VAL A 98 10.45 14.34 -1.88
C VAL A 98 9.53 13.56 -0.94
N VAL A 99 10.01 12.47 -0.32
CA VAL A 99 9.18 11.72 0.64
C VAL A 99 8.85 12.56 1.88
N GLU A 100 9.77 13.41 2.34
CA GLU A 100 9.51 14.35 3.44
C GLU A 100 8.48 15.42 3.06
N GLN A 101 8.50 15.90 1.82
CA GLN A 101 7.48 16.84 1.32
C GLN A 101 6.09 16.22 1.40
N ILE A 102 5.91 15.01 0.86
CA ILE A 102 4.62 14.29 0.90
C ILE A 102 4.17 14.07 2.34
N TYR A 103 5.10 13.64 3.20
CA TYR A 103 4.81 13.43 4.61
C TYR A 103 4.33 14.71 5.31
N ARG A 104 5.01 15.85 5.08
CA ARG A 104 4.61 17.15 5.66
C ARG A 104 3.24 17.59 5.16
N LEU A 105 2.97 17.47 3.85
CA LEU A 105 1.66 17.78 3.29
C LEU A 105 0.55 16.95 3.94
N GLY A 106 0.81 15.66 4.21
CA GLY A 106 -0.12 14.81 4.96
C GLY A 106 -0.35 15.28 6.40
N LYS A 107 0.71 15.70 7.09
CA LYS A 107 0.59 16.27 8.45
C LYS A 107 -0.15 17.60 8.46
N ASP A 108 0.09 18.46 7.48
CA ASP A 108 -0.58 19.75 7.34
C ASP A 108 -2.08 19.57 7.00
N ALA A 109 -2.43 18.57 6.20
CA ALA A 109 -3.82 18.20 5.94
C ALA A 109 -4.55 17.75 7.22
N GLY A 110 -3.87 17.01 8.12
CA GLY A 110 -4.37 16.66 9.44
C GLY A 110 -5.63 15.77 9.46
N LEU A 111 -5.91 15.06 8.37
CA LEU A 111 -7.16 14.29 8.19
C LEU A 111 -6.97 12.80 8.47
N CYS A 112 -5.95 12.19 7.87
CA CYS A 112 -5.53 10.81 8.10
C CYS A 112 -4.00 10.73 8.05
N ASP A 113 -3.44 9.57 8.42
CA ASP A 113 -2.00 9.37 8.23
C ASP A 113 -1.70 9.17 6.75
N VAL A 114 -0.78 9.99 6.22
CA VAL A 114 -0.25 9.86 4.85
C VAL A 114 1.17 9.36 4.93
N ASN A 115 1.39 8.13 4.46
CA ASN A 115 2.69 7.46 4.50
C ASN A 115 3.27 7.43 3.07
N PRO A 116 4.33 8.17 2.76
CA PRO A 116 4.94 8.10 1.45
C PRO A 116 5.63 6.75 1.22
N ILE A 117 5.46 6.20 0.02
CA ILE A 117 6.23 5.08 -0.50
C ILE A 117 7.40 5.67 -1.29
N GLY A 118 8.62 5.17 -1.04
CA GLY A 118 9.80 5.57 -1.81
C GLY A 118 9.93 4.76 -3.09
N ALA A 119 10.54 5.33 -4.13
CA ALA A 119 10.89 4.57 -5.31
C ALA A 119 12.00 3.55 -5.00
N VAL A 120 11.96 2.39 -5.66
CA VAL A 120 13.03 1.40 -5.60
C VAL A 120 14.22 1.88 -6.42
N THR A 121 13.94 2.44 -7.62
CA THR A 121 14.98 2.88 -8.56
C THR A 121 14.87 4.37 -8.86
N LYS A 122 15.98 4.99 -9.20
CA LYS A 122 16.04 6.42 -9.59
C LYS A 122 15.11 6.69 -10.76
N GLY A 123 14.20 7.65 -10.56
CA GLY A 123 13.22 8.02 -11.57
C GLY A 123 12.30 6.88 -11.99
N ILE A 124 12.16 5.81 -11.18
CA ILE A 124 11.40 4.58 -11.50
C ILE A 124 11.78 3.96 -12.87
N LYS A 125 13.09 3.98 -13.20
CA LYS A 125 13.62 3.50 -14.51
C LYS A 125 14.06 2.04 -14.50
N GLY A 126 14.16 1.40 -13.33
CA GLY A 126 14.63 0.01 -13.22
C GLY A 126 16.13 -0.20 -13.41
N GLU A 127 16.95 0.87 -13.51
CA GLU A 127 18.37 0.81 -13.89
C GLU A 127 19.32 0.93 -12.70
N GLN A 128 19.00 1.72 -11.72
CA GLN A 128 19.83 2.02 -10.55
C GLN A 128 18.96 2.22 -9.31
N LEU A 129 19.40 1.70 -8.16
CA LEU A 129 18.69 1.92 -6.89
C LEU A 129 18.58 3.41 -6.55
N ALA A 130 17.44 3.79 -6.01
CA ALA A 130 17.19 5.10 -5.41
C ALA A 130 17.91 5.23 -4.05
N GLU A 131 17.70 6.35 -3.38
CA GLU A 131 18.32 6.64 -2.08
C GLU A 131 17.54 5.99 -0.92
N LEU A 132 17.36 4.65 -0.99
CA LEU A 132 16.51 3.89 -0.06
C LEU A 132 16.85 4.16 1.42
N GLY A 133 18.15 4.17 1.76
CA GLY A 133 18.62 4.44 3.11
C GLY A 133 18.28 5.85 3.59
N ALA A 134 18.53 6.87 2.75
CA ALA A 134 18.21 8.24 3.09
C ALA A 134 16.70 8.44 3.31
N MET A 135 15.87 7.81 2.48
CA MET A 135 14.41 7.83 2.66
C MET A 135 13.97 7.10 3.93
N ALA A 136 14.61 5.98 4.25
CA ALA A 136 14.31 5.22 5.47
C ALA A 136 14.69 5.96 6.75
N ASP A 137 15.77 6.76 6.72
CA ASP A 137 16.27 7.53 7.85
C ASP A 137 15.68 8.95 7.95
N SER A 138 14.88 9.36 6.95
CA SER A 138 14.19 10.64 6.93
C SER A 138 13.07 10.73 7.98
N ILE A 139 12.52 11.93 8.21
CA ILE A 139 11.36 12.11 9.09
C ILE A 139 10.11 11.36 8.60
N ALA A 140 10.04 11.04 7.31
CA ALA A 140 8.97 10.22 6.74
C ALA A 140 9.13 8.74 7.11
N ALA A 141 10.30 8.31 7.55
CA ALA A 141 10.60 6.95 8.01
C ALA A 141 10.10 5.88 7.04
N VAL A 142 10.40 6.03 5.75
CA VAL A 142 9.89 5.17 4.67
C VAL A 142 10.27 3.70 4.92
N ARG A 143 9.29 2.80 4.81
CA ARG A 143 9.50 1.35 4.98
C ARG A 143 8.97 0.54 3.82
N ILE A 144 8.23 1.14 2.89
CA ILE A 144 7.70 0.50 1.68
C ILE A 144 8.34 1.21 0.49
N PHE A 145 8.83 0.43 -0.47
CA PHE A 145 9.47 0.95 -1.68
C PHE A 145 8.85 0.28 -2.91
N SER A 146 8.50 1.08 -3.92
CA SER A 146 7.83 0.62 -5.14
C SER A 146 8.17 1.52 -6.32
N ASP A 147 8.34 0.91 -7.48
CA ASP A 147 8.39 1.62 -8.76
C ASP A 147 7.01 1.63 -9.44
N ASP A 148 5.93 1.49 -8.67
CA ASP A 148 4.57 1.35 -9.21
C ASP A 148 4.25 2.29 -10.37
N GLY A 149 3.52 1.71 -11.34
CA GLY A 149 3.38 2.20 -12.70
C GLY A 149 4.45 1.57 -13.62
N ASN A 150 5.59 1.12 -13.07
CA ASN A 150 6.64 0.36 -13.74
C ASN A 150 7.03 -0.87 -12.91
N CYS A 151 7.60 -1.85 -13.59
CA CYS A 151 8.14 -3.05 -12.96
C CYS A 151 9.64 -2.91 -12.72
N VAL A 152 10.14 -3.30 -11.55
CA VAL A 152 11.57 -3.58 -11.39
C VAL A 152 11.87 -4.89 -12.11
N ALA A 153 12.09 -4.81 -13.43
CA ALA A 153 12.20 -5.98 -14.31
C ALA A 153 13.58 -6.66 -14.24
N ASP A 154 14.65 -5.92 -13.94
CA ASP A 154 16.00 -6.49 -13.82
C ASP A 154 16.13 -7.31 -12.52
N PRO A 155 16.46 -8.63 -12.61
CA PRO A 155 16.54 -9.49 -11.44
C PRO A 155 17.70 -9.13 -10.50
N LEU A 156 18.79 -8.55 -11.02
CA LEU A 156 19.92 -8.11 -10.19
C LEU A 156 19.53 -6.88 -9.36
N ILE A 157 18.88 -5.90 -9.98
CA ILE A 157 18.37 -4.70 -9.30
C ILE A 157 17.36 -5.10 -8.22
N MET A 158 16.39 -5.96 -8.55
CA MET A 158 15.42 -6.47 -7.59
C MET A 158 16.09 -7.18 -6.42
N ARG A 159 17.05 -8.08 -6.69
CA ARG A 159 17.81 -8.77 -5.64
C ARG A 159 18.51 -7.76 -4.72
N ARG A 160 19.20 -6.77 -5.29
CA ARG A 160 19.92 -5.74 -4.51
C ARG A 160 18.95 -4.88 -3.67
N ALA A 161 17.78 -4.54 -4.23
CA ALA A 161 16.75 -3.83 -3.48
C ALA A 161 16.29 -4.65 -2.27
N LEU A 162 15.97 -5.93 -2.47
CA LEU A 162 15.55 -6.84 -1.41
C LEU A 162 16.63 -7.02 -0.32
N GLU A 163 17.91 -7.15 -0.72
CA GLU A 163 19.03 -7.23 0.22
C GLU A 163 19.14 -5.94 1.06
N TYR A 164 19.00 -4.78 0.42
CA TYR A 164 19.25 -3.50 1.05
C TYR A 164 18.13 -3.11 2.03
N VAL A 165 16.85 -3.30 1.66
CA VAL A 165 15.72 -2.91 2.53
C VAL A 165 15.62 -3.73 3.83
N LYS A 166 16.24 -4.90 3.91
CA LYS A 166 16.31 -5.69 5.15
C LYS A 166 16.90 -4.92 6.32
N THR A 167 17.90 -4.05 6.06
CA THR A 167 18.59 -3.30 7.12
C THR A 167 17.67 -2.34 7.86
N TYR A 168 16.54 -1.95 7.25
CA TYR A 168 15.55 -1.05 7.83
C TYR A 168 14.22 -1.76 8.17
N ASN A 169 14.17 -3.10 8.09
CA ASN A 169 12.92 -3.85 8.13
C ASN A 169 11.90 -3.38 7.06
N GLY A 170 12.43 -3.00 5.88
CA GLY A 170 11.63 -2.49 4.76
C GLY A 170 10.97 -3.59 3.94
N ILE A 171 10.13 -3.18 3.00
CA ILE A 171 9.37 -4.05 2.10
C ILE A 171 9.54 -3.52 0.68
N ILE A 172 9.80 -4.39 -0.29
CA ILE A 172 9.60 -4.07 -1.70
C ILE A 172 8.17 -4.42 -2.08
N ALA A 173 7.45 -3.44 -2.62
CA ALA A 173 6.09 -3.60 -3.16
C ALA A 173 6.18 -3.57 -4.68
N GLN A 174 6.00 -4.73 -5.33
CA GLN A 174 6.24 -4.88 -6.75
C GLN A 174 4.95 -4.73 -7.57
N HIS A 175 5.01 -3.86 -8.57
CA HIS A 175 4.11 -3.84 -9.72
C HIS A 175 4.55 -4.95 -10.68
N ALA A 176 3.89 -6.11 -10.60
CA ALA A 176 4.34 -7.30 -11.30
C ALA A 176 3.91 -7.28 -12.77
N GLN A 177 4.84 -6.88 -13.65
CA GLN A 177 4.59 -6.79 -15.09
C GLN A 177 5.90 -7.02 -15.86
N GLU A 178 6.01 -8.09 -16.62
CA GLU A 178 7.12 -8.23 -17.56
C GLU A 178 6.91 -7.26 -18.74
N PRO A 179 7.74 -6.19 -18.85
CA PRO A 179 7.43 -5.09 -19.76
C PRO A 179 7.52 -5.49 -21.24
N ARG A 180 8.30 -6.50 -21.58
CA ARG A 180 8.43 -6.97 -22.97
C ARG A 180 7.24 -7.82 -23.43
N LEU A 181 6.50 -8.42 -22.49
CA LEU A 181 5.28 -9.16 -22.82
C LEU A 181 4.04 -8.26 -22.90
N THR A 182 4.15 -7.00 -22.50
CA THR A 182 3.02 -6.07 -22.44
C THR A 182 3.17 -4.87 -23.38
N ILE A 183 4.10 -4.95 -24.33
CA ILE A 183 4.33 -3.87 -25.31
C ILE A 183 3.05 -3.62 -26.10
N ASN A 184 2.56 -2.37 -26.06
CA ASN A 184 1.34 -1.92 -26.73
C ASN A 184 0.06 -2.69 -26.33
N ALA A 185 0.07 -3.45 -25.24
CA ALA A 185 -1.10 -4.15 -24.75
C ALA A 185 -2.19 -3.14 -24.35
N GLN A 186 -3.43 -3.41 -24.76
CA GLN A 186 -4.56 -2.50 -24.57
C GLN A 186 -5.69 -3.10 -23.75
N MET A 187 -5.69 -4.42 -23.59
CA MET A 187 -6.69 -5.14 -22.82
C MET A 187 -6.15 -6.51 -22.42
N ASN A 188 -6.91 -7.22 -21.58
CA ASN A 188 -6.57 -8.59 -21.22
C ASN A 188 -6.52 -9.49 -22.46
N GLU A 189 -5.48 -10.34 -22.55
CA GLU A 189 -5.36 -11.32 -23.64
C GLU A 189 -6.44 -12.40 -23.52
N GLY A 190 -7.10 -12.69 -24.62
CA GLY A 190 -8.13 -13.73 -24.67
C GLY A 190 -8.95 -13.71 -25.97
N SER A 191 -10.05 -14.43 -25.95
CA SER A 191 -10.92 -14.53 -27.13
C SER A 191 -11.49 -13.19 -27.61
N VAL A 192 -11.68 -12.24 -26.70
CA VAL A 192 -12.19 -10.90 -27.04
C VAL A 192 -11.10 -10.09 -27.74
N SER A 193 -9.90 -9.99 -27.17
CA SER A 193 -8.79 -9.25 -27.77
C SER A 193 -8.43 -9.80 -29.15
N ALA A 194 -8.39 -11.14 -29.30
CA ALA A 194 -8.15 -11.80 -30.57
C ALA A 194 -9.25 -11.46 -31.61
N ARG A 195 -10.52 -11.48 -31.20
CA ARG A 195 -11.65 -11.18 -32.09
C ARG A 195 -11.67 -9.76 -32.62
N ILE A 196 -11.30 -8.79 -31.78
CA ILE A 196 -11.31 -7.37 -32.17
C ILE A 196 -9.95 -6.85 -32.66
N GLY A 197 -8.92 -7.72 -32.68
CA GLY A 197 -7.60 -7.41 -33.22
C GLY A 197 -6.78 -6.45 -32.38
N LEU A 198 -7.01 -6.38 -31.04
CA LEU A 198 -6.22 -5.57 -30.13
C LEU A 198 -5.11 -6.40 -29.48
N PRO A 199 -3.91 -5.83 -29.29
CA PRO A 199 -2.83 -6.47 -28.54
C PRO A 199 -3.30 -6.80 -27.12
N GLY A 200 -3.13 -8.05 -26.73
CA GLY A 200 -3.52 -8.54 -25.42
C GLY A 200 -2.41 -8.41 -24.39
N TRP A 201 -2.80 -8.27 -23.13
CA TRP A 201 -1.94 -8.36 -21.98
C TRP A 201 -2.03 -9.77 -21.41
N PRO A 202 -1.01 -10.64 -21.60
CA PRO A 202 -1.08 -12.02 -21.19
C PRO A 202 -0.91 -12.17 -19.67
N ALA A 203 -1.66 -13.09 -19.05
CA ALA A 203 -1.55 -13.37 -17.62
C ALA A 203 -0.11 -13.71 -17.19
N ILE A 204 0.64 -14.41 -18.03
CA ILE A 204 2.03 -14.80 -17.76
C ILE A 204 2.96 -13.59 -17.53
N ALA A 205 2.61 -12.40 -18.03
CA ALA A 205 3.41 -11.19 -17.78
C ALA A 205 3.44 -10.81 -16.30
N GLU A 206 2.35 -11.01 -15.57
CA GLU A 206 2.29 -10.84 -14.13
C GLU A 206 2.90 -12.05 -13.39
N GLU A 207 2.51 -13.24 -13.77
CA GLU A 207 2.88 -14.50 -13.10
C GLU A 207 4.39 -14.75 -13.12
N ALA A 208 5.07 -14.46 -14.23
CA ALA A 208 6.52 -14.65 -14.36
C ALA A 208 7.30 -13.73 -13.40
N ILE A 209 6.87 -12.48 -13.24
CA ILE A 209 7.49 -11.53 -12.29
C ILE A 209 7.20 -11.96 -10.86
N ILE A 210 5.97 -12.34 -10.53
CA ILE A 210 5.61 -12.84 -9.19
C ILE A 210 6.48 -14.05 -8.82
N ALA A 211 6.59 -15.05 -9.71
CA ALA A 211 7.38 -16.26 -9.46
C ALA A 211 8.87 -15.92 -9.21
N ARG A 212 9.46 -15.06 -10.05
CA ARG A 212 10.84 -14.60 -9.91
C ARG A 212 11.07 -13.92 -8.56
N ASP A 213 10.20 -12.98 -8.21
CA ASP A 213 10.40 -12.15 -7.03
C ASP A 213 10.18 -12.92 -5.73
N ILE A 214 9.25 -13.87 -5.71
CA ILE A 214 9.09 -14.80 -4.58
C ILE A 214 10.38 -15.60 -4.36
N LEU A 215 10.99 -16.15 -5.40
CA LEU A 215 12.24 -16.91 -5.30
C LEU A 215 13.42 -16.04 -4.85
N LEU A 216 13.50 -14.80 -5.33
CA LEU A 216 14.51 -13.84 -4.86
C LEU A 216 14.31 -13.46 -3.40
N ALA A 217 13.07 -13.17 -2.99
CA ALA A 217 12.74 -12.84 -1.61
C ALA A 217 13.04 -14.01 -0.65
N GLU A 218 12.71 -15.25 -1.04
CA GLU A 218 13.08 -16.45 -0.29
C GLU A 218 14.59 -16.57 -0.12
N HIS A 219 15.34 -16.43 -1.24
CA HIS A 219 16.79 -16.56 -1.23
C HIS A 219 17.48 -15.56 -0.32
N VAL A 220 17.07 -14.29 -0.36
CA VAL A 220 17.65 -13.23 0.48
C VAL A 220 16.96 -13.10 1.84
N GLN A 221 15.88 -13.83 2.08
CA GLN A 221 15.04 -13.74 3.28
C GLN A 221 14.59 -12.31 3.57
N SER A 222 14.02 -11.66 2.57
CA SER A 222 13.51 -10.30 2.62
C SER A 222 12.00 -10.27 2.47
N ARG A 223 11.39 -9.16 2.88
CA ARG A 223 9.95 -8.94 2.77
C ARG A 223 9.58 -8.46 1.36
N LEU A 224 8.56 -9.10 0.80
CA LEU A 224 8.02 -8.76 -0.50
C LEU A 224 6.51 -8.62 -0.40
N HIS A 225 5.96 -7.57 -1.01
CA HIS A 225 4.54 -7.38 -1.25
C HIS A 225 4.28 -7.37 -2.75
N ILE A 226 3.31 -8.14 -3.21
CA ILE A 226 2.84 -8.08 -4.60
C ILE A 226 1.63 -7.18 -4.65
N CYS A 227 1.75 -6.08 -5.39
CA CYS A 227 0.65 -5.13 -5.56
C CYS A 227 -0.44 -5.72 -6.48
N HIS A 228 -1.68 -5.30 -6.29
CA HIS A 228 -2.83 -5.44 -7.19
C HIS A 228 -2.83 -6.70 -8.08
N VAL A 229 -2.72 -7.89 -7.48
CA VAL A 229 -2.71 -9.19 -8.18
C VAL A 229 -4.00 -9.38 -8.97
N THR A 230 -3.88 -9.66 -10.26
CA THR A 230 -5.02 -9.76 -11.19
C THR A 230 -5.21 -11.14 -11.79
N THR A 231 -4.22 -12.04 -11.68
CA THR A 231 -4.24 -13.36 -12.33
C THR A 231 -4.46 -14.50 -11.34
N ALA A 232 -5.15 -15.53 -11.78
CA ALA A 232 -5.36 -16.75 -10.98
C ALA A 232 -4.04 -17.45 -10.67
N GLY A 233 -3.11 -17.53 -11.63
CA GLY A 233 -1.79 -18.12 -11.43
C GLY A 233 -0.94 -17.31 -10.44
N GLY A 234 -1.03 -15.98 -10.44
CA GLY A 234 -0.40 -15.12 -9.45
C GLY A 234 -0.88 -15.44 -8.04
N VAL A 235 -2.19 -15.63 -7.84
CA VAL A 235 -2.76 -16.04 -6.54
C VAL A 235 -2.23 -17.42 -6.11
N GLU A 236 -2.13 -18.39 -7.04
CA GLU A 236 -1.59 -19.73 -6.71
C GLU A 236 -0.11 -19.67 -6.34
N LEU A 237 0.69 -18.85 -7.02
CA LEU A 237 2.10 -18.64 -6.65
C LEU A 237 2.24 -18.04 -5.26
N ILE A 238 1.41 -17.07 -4.89
CA ILE A 238 1.41 -16.47 -3.56
C ILE A 238 0.97 -17.50 -2.50
N ARG A 239 -0.06 -18.31 -2.77
CA ARG A 239 -0.47 -19.40 -1.88
C ARG A 239 0.64 -20.43 -1.66
N TRP A 240 1.33 -20.80 -2.74
CA TRP A 240 2.49 -21.69 -2.67
C TRP A 240 3.59 -21.10 -1.79
N ALA A 241 3.93 -19.81 -1.99
CA ALA A 241 4.93 -19.12 -1.18
C ALA A 241 4.57 -19.10 0.31
N LYS A 242 3.33 -18.74 0.63
CA LYS A 242 2.83 -18.72 2.02
C LYS A 242 2.89 -20.10 2.68
N LYS A 243 2.53 -21.18 1.97
CA LYS A 243 2.65 -22.56 2.48
C LYS A 243 4.09 -22.97 2.81
N ARG A 244 5.08 -22.39 2.15
CA ARG A 244 6.51 -22.60 2.40
C ARG A 244 7.08 -21.71 3.50
N GLY A 245 6.27 -20.85 4.10
CA GLY A 245 6.73 -19.87 5.06
C GLY A 245 7.56 -18.73 4.44
N ILE A 246 7.46 -18.54 3.14
CA ILE A 246 8.02 -17.39 2.44
C ILE A 246 7.07 -16.23 2.77
N GLN A 247 7.16 -15.76 4.00
CA GLN A 247 6.47 -14.56 4.46
C GLN A 247 7.55 -13.53 4.76
N GLY A 248 7.30 -12.28 4.37
CA GLY A 248 7.97 -11.23 5.08
C GLY A 248 7.67 -11.46 6.58
N ARG A 249 8.71 -11.47 7.43
CA ARG A 249 8.57 -11.72 8.86
C ARG A 249 7.29 -11.10 9.40
N GLN A 250 6.39 -11.93 9.92
CA GLN A 250 5.53 -11.49 11.00
C GLN A 250 6.46 -11.44 12.21
N ASP A 251 6.64 -10.28 12.77
CA ASP A 251 7.23 -10.13 14.08
C ASP A 251 6.25 -10.79 15.08
N ASP A 252 6.77 -11.73 15.86
CA ASP A 252 6.08 -12.28 17.03
C ASP A 252 5.83 -11.19 18.08
#